data_a6ae9f632b65898f1db59152ffb99137
#
_entry.id   a6ae9f632b65898f1db59152ffb99137
#
_cell.length_a   1.000
_cell.length_b   1.000
_cell.length_c   1.000
_cell.angle_alpha   90.00
_cell.angle_beta   90.00
_cell.angle_gamma   90.00
#
_symmetry.space_group_name_H-M   'P 1'
#
loop_
_entity.id
_entity.type
_entity.pdbx_description
1 polymer ?
#
loop_
_entity_poly.entity_id
_entity_poly.type
_entity_poly.pdbx_seq_one_letter_code
_entity_poly.pdbx_strand_id
1 'polypeptide(L)'
;MNITKHDNIYQIEENGRRLATIKTYRNQHHLRNCYIRFDLNDHEKIIDPSILQSIADEQKCPLQAMIASSETQKANFLKAQGFKKVRVCYEVEVEKNDLFVTEPFQEMEILKANRGDADYLSCCEMLFEYYKVTHEAINPLTSPFEEFIELIPDEVFYSKDNDIIQHAAFVEGDEIAYVCSIDEQTFARFALTVVNMLFEVYPSIIFEADNTDWVAMTLKNLFNVASTVTFDTWIYESSGN
;
A
#
# COMPACT_ATOMS: atom_id res chain seq x y z
N MET A 1 -29.58 -13.52 -14.20
CA MET A 1 -28.15 -13.48 -14.52
C MET A 1 -27.58 -14.89 -14.44
N ASN A 2 -26.64 -15.25 -15.31
CA ASN A 2 -25.97 -16.54 -15.31
C ASN A 2 -24.48 -16.28 -14.99
N ILE A 3 -23.87 -17.15 -14.16
CA ILE A 3 -22.43 -17.12 -13.87
C ILE A 3 -21.83 -18.37 -14.50
N THR A 4 -20.75 -18.19 -15.23
CA THR A 4 -19.89 -19.28 -15.72
C THR A 4 -18.52 -19.10 -15.14
N LYS A 5 -17.96 -20.17 -14.54
CA LYS A 5 -16.63 -20.15 -13.96
C LYS A 5 -15.68 -21.02 -14.77
N HIS A 6 -14.49 -20.46 -15.07
CA HIS A 6 -13.35 -21.16 -15.63
C HIS A 6 -12.13 -20.81 -14.79
N ASP A 7 -11.60 -21.78 -14.04
CA ASP A 7 -10.52 -21.62 -13.09
C ASP A 7 -10.80 -20.50 -12.06
N ASN A 8 -10.09 -19.39 -12.15
CA ASN A 8 -10.23 -18.22 -11.28
C ASN A 8 -10.95 -17.04 -11.96
N ILE A 9 -11.64 -17.29 -13.09
CA ILE A 9 -12.36 -16.27 -13.86
C ILE A 9 -13.86 -16.57 -13.80
N TYR A 10 -14.62 -15.57 -13.38
CA TYR A 10 -16.08 -15.58 -13.35
C TYR A 10 -16.61 -14.68 -14.46
N GLN A 11 -17.38 -15.22 -15.38
CA GLN A 11 -18.07 -14.46 -16.44
C GLN A 11 -19.56 -14.32 -16.05
N ILE A 12 -20.04 -13.10 -16.04
CA ILE A 12 -21.40 -12.75 -15.63
C ILE A 12 -22.15 -12.32 -16.89
N GLU A 13 -23.23 -13.02 -17.19
CA GLU A 13 -24.04 -12.80 -18.40
C GLU A 13 -25.51 -12.62 -18.07
N GLU A 14 -26.18 -11.80 -18.85
CA GLU A 14 -27.63 -11.65 -18.83
C GLU A 14 -28.16 -11.62 -20.27
N ASN A 15 -29.16 -12.47 -20.57
CA ASN A 15 -29.77 -12.59 -21.89
C ASN A 15 -28.73 -12.79 -23.02
N GLY A 16 -27.68 -13.58 -22.76
CA GLY A 16 -26.61 -13.86 -23.73
C GLY A 16 -25.57 -12.72 -23.90
N ARG A 17 -25.70 -11.63 -23.15
CA ARG A 17 -24.75 -10.51 -23.16
C ARG A 17 -23.86 -10.58 -21.92
N ARG A 18 -22.53 -10.51 -22.12
CA ARG A 18 -21.58 -10.43 -21.00
C ARG A 18 -21.66 -9.04 -20.36
N LEU A 19 -21.88 -9.01 -19.05
CA LEU A 19 -21.97 -7.79 -18.24
C LEU A 19 -20.63 -7.48 -17.58
N ALA A 20 -19.98 -8.51 -17.02
CA ALA A 20 -18.68 -8.34 -16.35
C ALA A 20 -17.86 -9.62 -16.41
N THR A 21 -16.55 -9.45 -16.23
CA THR A 21 -15.61 -10.51 -15.95
C THR A 21 -14.91 -10.19 -14.65
N ILE A 22 -14.87 -11.15 -13.71
CA ILE A 22 -14.17 -11.02 -12.44
C ILE A 22 -13.09 -12.09 -12.39
N LYS A 23 -11.83 -11.70 -12.16
CA LYS A 23 -10.71 -12.60 -11.93
C LYS A 23 -10.30 -12.53 -10.48
N THR A 24 -10.23 -13.69 -9.82
CA THR A 24 -9.73 -13.80 -8.45
C THR A 24 -8.26 -14.24 -8.44
N TYR A 25 -7.49 -13.78 -7.43
CA TYR A 25 -6.12 -14.22 -7.19
C TYR A 25 -5.74 -14.08 -5.71
N ARG A 26 -4.69 -14.78 -5.29
CA ARG A 26 -4.13 -14.67 -3.93
C ARG A 26 -2.81 -13.91 -3.99
N ASN A 27 -2.60 -13.06 -2.99
CA ASN A 27 -1.28 -12.51 -2.70
C ASN A 27 -0.65 -13.41 -1.63
N GLN A 28 0.52 -13.99 -1.93
CA GLN A 28 1.19 -14.94 -1.03
C GLN A 28 1.61 -14.34 0.32
N HIS A 29 1.78 -13.01 0.36
CA HIS A 29 2.16 -12.30 1.58
C HIS A 29 0.96 -11.79 2.38
N HIS A 30 -0.25 -11.81 1.79
CA HIS A 30 -1.49 -11.30 2.36
C HIS A 30 -2.65 -12.25 2.07
N LEU A 31 -2.66 -13.40 2.73
CA LEU A 31 -3.60 -14.49 2.42
C LEU A 31 -5.01 -14.30 2.98
N ARG A 32 -5.22 -13.32 3.89
CA ARG A 32 -6.53 -13.08 4.50
C ARG A 32 -7.60 -12.78 3.47
N ASN A 33 -7.29 -11.97 2.46
CA ASN A 33 -8.25 -11.54 1.46
C ASN A 33 -8.04 -12.27 0.12
N CYS A 34 -9.11 -12.42 -0.64
CA CYS A 34 -9.04 -12.78 -2.05
C CYS A 34 -9.07 -11.51 -2.89
N TYR A 35 -8.02 -11.28 -3.65
CA TYR A 35 -7.93 -10.12 -4.53
C TYR A 35 -8.74 -10.35 -5.79
N ILE A 36 -9.41 -9.30 -6.27
CA ILE A 36 -10.18 -9.33 -7.50
C ILE A 36 -9.71 -8.24 -8.47
N ARG A 37 -9.68 -8.60 -9.76
CA ARG A 37 -9.68 -7.64 -10.87
C ARG A 37 -10.97 -7.85 -11.65
N PHE A 38 -11.55 -6.78 -12.15
CA PHE A 38 -12.80 -6.87 -12.87
C PHE A 38 -12.86 -5.90 -14.03
N ASP A 39 -13.49 -6.37 -15.12
CA ASP A 39 -13.81 -5.59 -16.30
C ASP A 39 -15.34 -5.51 -16.42
N LEU A 40 -15.86 -4.29 -16.57
CA LEU A 40 -17.27 -4.02 -16.74
C LEU A 40 -17.56 -3.72 -18.20
N ASN A 41 -18.38 -4.54 -18.85
CA ASN A 41 -18.80 -4.33 -20.25
C ASN A 41 -20.04 -3.41 -20.32
N ASP A 42 -20.76 -3.26 -19.20
CA ASP A 42 -21.92 -2.40 -19.07
C ASP A 42 -21.90 -1.72 -17.70
N HIS A 43 -21.44 -0.47 -17.67
CA HIS A 43 -21.24 0.29 -16.44
C HIS A 43 -22.53 0.74 -15.76
N GLU A 44 -23.66 0.72 -16.48
CA GLU A 44 -24.95 1.14 -15.95
C GLU A 44 -25.72 -0.02 -15.29
N LYS A 45 -25.35 -1.26 -15.57
CA LYS A 45 -26.01 -2.41 -15.00
C LYS A 45 -25.44 -2.82 -13.64
N ILE A 46 -26.33 -2.85 -12.66
CA ILE A 46 -26.06 -3.43 -11.35
C ILE A 46 -26.01 -4.95 -11.51
N ILE A 47 -24.90 -5.56 -11.14
CA ILE A 47 -24.79 -7.02 -10.99
C ILE A 47 -25.58 -7.41 -9.74
N ASP A 48 -26.25 -8.56 -9.77
CA ASP A 48 -26.92 -9.09 -8.58
C ASP A 48 -25.88 -9.25 -7.43
N PRO A 49 -26.07 -8.59 -6.28
CA PRO A 49 -25.12 -8.66 -5.16
C PRO A 49 -24.86 -10.09 -4.66
N SER A 50 -25.81 -11.01 -4.87
CA SER A 50 -25.65 -12.44 -4.53
C SER A 50 -24.49 -13.11 -5.27
N ILE A 51 -24.05 -12.54 -6.39
CA ILE A 51 -22.93 -13.05 -7.19
C ILE A 51 -21.60 -12.84 -6.44
N LEU A 52 -21.37 -11.63 -5.94
CA LEU A 52 -20.16 -11.35 -5.15
C LEU A 52 -20.17 -12.08 -3.82
N GLN A 53 -21.33 -12.21 -3.20
CA GLN A 53 -21.51 -13.07 -2.02
C GLN A 53 -21.10 -14.51 -2.33
N SER A 54 -21.58 -15.09 -3.42
CA SER A 54 -21.24 -16.46 -3.83
C SER A 54 -19.73 -16.61 -4.09
N ILE A 55 -19.07 -15.62 -4.69
CA ILE A 55 -17.62 -15.63 -4.91
C ILE A 55 -16.88 -15.57 -3.57
N ALA A 56 -17.29 -14.69 -2.65
CA ALA A 56 -16.67 -14.56 -1.32
C ALA A 56 -16.83 -15.85 -0.50
N ASP A 57 -18.02 -16.46 -0.53
CA ASP A 57 -18.33 -17.72 0.16
C ASP A 57 -17.50 -18.88 -0.41
N GLU A 58 -17.36 -18.94 -1.73
CA GLU A 58 -16.50 -19.94 -2.38
C GLU A 58 -15.02 -19.74 -2.01
N GLN A 59 -14.54 -18.48 -1.98
CA GLN A 59 -13.18 -18.13 -1.62
C GLN A 59 -12.93 -18.23 -0.10
N LYS A 60 -13.99 -18.28 0.72
CA LYS A 60 -13.97 -18.35 2.19
C LYS A 60 -13.20 -17.20 2.84
N CYS A 61 -13.25 -16.02 2.25
CA CYS A 61 -12.54 -14.84 2.73
C CYS A 61 -13.14 -13.56 2.11
N PRO A 62 -12.86 -12.38 2.70
CA PRO A 62 -13.22 -11.10 2.09
C PRO A 62 -12.64 -10.94 0.68
N LEU A 63 -13.36 -10.21 -0.18
CA LEU A 63 -12.85 -9.82 -1.49
C LEU A 63 -12.21 -8.44 -1.40
N GLN A 64 -11.03 -8.28 -2.01
CA GLN A 64 -10.31 -7.01 -2.07
C GLN A 64 -10.10 -6.59 -3.51
N ALA A 65 -10.46 -5.34 -3.82
CA ALA A 65 -10.15 -4.69 -5.09
C ALA A 65 -9.27 -3.46 -4.84
N MET A 66 -8.31 -3.21 -5.73
CA MET A 66 -7.57 -1.96 -5.80
C MET A 66 -7.78 -1.36 -7.19
N ILE A 67 -8.19 -0.10 -7.23
CA ILE A 67 -8.48 0.64 -8.46
C ILE A 67 -7.87 2.03 -8.39
N ALA A 68 -7.52 2.62 -9.55
CA ALA A 68 -7.14 4.03 -9.57
C ALA A 68 -8.33 4.89 -9.11
N SER A 69 -8.08 5.89 -8.24
CA SER A 69 -9.16 6.76 -7.70
C SER A 69 -9.87 7.56 -8.79
N SER A 70 -9.24 7.74 -9.95
CA SER A 70 -9.83 8.36 -11.15
C SER A 70 -10.86 7.48 -11.85
N GLU A 71 -10.89 6.17 -11.59
CA GLU A 71 -11.83 5.21 -12.19
C GLU A 71 -13.22 5.27 -11.50
N THR A 72 -13.87 6.43 -11.59
CA THR A 72 -15.14 6.72 -10.89
C THR A 72 -16.26 5.73 -11.18
N GLN A 73 -16.32 5.18 -12.40
CA GLN A 73 -17.31 4.15 -12.75
C GLN A 73 -17.09 2.85 -11.98
N LYS A 74 -15.83 2.40 -11.86
CA LYS A 74 -15.49 1.22 -11.06
C LYS A 74 -15.75 1.47 -9.58
N ALA A 75 -15.39 2.65 -9.06
CA ALA A 75 -15.67 3.03 -7.68
C ALA A 75 -17.18 3.01 -7.37
N ASN A 76 -18.01 3.57 -8.25
CA ASN A 76 -19.46 3.52 -8.11
C ASN A 76 -20.01 2.10 -8.15
N PHE A 77 -19.49 1.26 -9.05
CA PHE A 77 -19.84 -0.15 -9.09
C PHE A 77 -19.51 -0.86 -7.77
N LEU A 78 -18.26 -0.75 -7.28
CA LEU A 78 -17.85 -1.38 -6.02
C LEU A 78 -18.73 -0.93 -4.86
N LYS A 79 -19.01 0.38 -4.75
CA LYS A 79 -19.90 0.93 -3.73
C LYS A 79 -21.32 0.36 -3.82
N ALA A 80 -21.89 0.28 -5.03
CA ALA A 80 -23.22 -0.29 -5.25
C ALA A 80 -23.28 -1.78 -4.92
N GLN A 81 -22.15 -2.50 -5.04
CA GLN A 81 -22.02 -3.91 -4.70
C GLN A 81 -21.70 -4.15 -3.20
N GLY A 82 -21.67 -3.12 -2.37
CA GLY A 82 -21.47 -3.26 -0.93
C GLY A 82 -20.00 -3.27 -0.47
N PHE A 83 -19.05 -3.01 -1.37
CA PHE A 83 -17.66 -2.78 -0.97
C PHE A 83 -17.52 -1.47 -0.18
N LYS A 84 -16.61 -1.47 0.78
CA LYS A 84 -16.21 -0.28 1.53
C LYS A 84 -14.81 0.14 1.10
N LYS A 85 -14.63 1.42 0.80
CA LYS A 85 -13.29 2.00 0.63
C LYS A 85 -12.63 2.10 2.00
N VAL A 86 -11.48 1.45 2.14
CA VAL A 86 -10.78 1.32 3.43
C VAL A 86 -9.42 2.01 3.46
N ARG A 87 -8.82 2.28 2.29
CA ARG A 87 -7.49 2.90 2.19
C ARG A 87 -7.34 3.65 0.88
N VAL A 88 -6.56 4.72 0.90
CA VAL A 88 -6.05 5.43 -0.28
C VAL A 88 -4.53 5.38 -0.24
N CYS A 89 -3.92 4.85 -1.29
CA CYS A 89 -2.48 4.89 -1.51
C CYS A 89 -2.17 6.04 -2.46
N TYR A 90 -1.18 6.87 -2.12
CA TYR A 90 -0.66 7.94 -2.95
C TYR A 90 0.66 7.47 -3.57
N GLU A 91 0.76 7.42 -4.90
CA GLU A 91 2.04 7.36 -5.60
C GLU A 91 2.59 8.79 -5.74
N VAL A 92 3.74 9.04 -5.18
CA VAL A 92 4.32 10.37 -5.08
C VAL A 92 5.66 10.40 -5.79
N GLU A 93 5.82 11.31 -6.76
CA GLU A 93 7.09 11.68 -7.36
C GLU A 93 7.31 13.16 -7.08
N VAL A 94 8.46 13.52 -6.50
CA VAL A 94 8.76 14.87 -6.05
C VAL A 94 10.19 15.29 -6.37
N GLU A 95 10.36 16.59 -6.58
CA GLU A 95 11.65 17.25 -6.73
C GLU A 95 11.99 18.06 -5.47
N LYS A 96 13.23 18.48 -5.33
CA LYS A 96 13.70 19.32 -4.19
C LYS A 96 12.87 20.58 -3.99
N ASN A 97 12.37 21.18 -5.08
CA ASN A 97 11.58 22.40 -5.03
C ASN A 97 10.15 22.19 -4.51
N ASP A 98 9.69 20.95 -4.42
CA ASP A 98 8.37 20.62 -3.87
C ASP A 98 8.39 20.55 -2.33
N LEU A 99 9.58 20.59 -1.70
CA LEU A 99 9.68 20.62 -0.25
C LEU A 99 8.93 21.83 0.33
N PHE A 100 8.01 21.55 1.23
CA PHE A 100 7.22 22.58 1.92
C PHE A 100 8.04 23.32 2.99
N VAL A 101 9.08 22.67 3.53
CA VAL A 101 9.91 23.21 4.61
C VAL A 101 11.05 24.04 4.02
N THR A 102 10.95 25.37 4.17
CA THR A 102 11.94 26.35 3.69
C THR A 102 12.83 26.91 4.81
N GLU A 103 12.52 26.61 6.06
CA GLU A 103 13.28 27.08 7.24
C GLU A 103 14.50 26.20 7.49
N PRO A 104 15.60 26.75 8.04
CA PRO A 104 16.73 25.95 8.49
C PRO A 104 16.25 24.95 9.55
N PHE A 105 16.32 23.67 9.26
CA PHE A 105 16.03 22.63 10.25
C PHE A 105 17.35 22.06 10.81
N GLN A 106 17.28 21.57 12.04
CA GLN A 106 18.43 20.90 12.62
C GLN A 106 18.51 19.48 12.03
N GLU A 107 19.57 19.21 11.28
CA GLU A 107 19.83 17.88 10.76
C GLU A 107 19.91 16.84 11.89
N MET A 108 19.49 15.63 11.59
CA MET A 108 19.62 14.47 12.46
C MET A 108 20.83 13.65 12.02
N GLU A 109 21.52 13.03 12.97
CA GLU A 109 22.53 12.04 12.63
C GLU A 109 21.87 10.83 11.96
N ILE A 110 22.26 10.57 10.71
CA ILE A 110 21.79 9.44 9.92
C ILE A 110 22.91 8.44 9.77
N LEU A 111 22.60 7.21 10.12
CA LEU A 111 23.43 6.04 9.90
C LEU A 111 22.94 5.29 8.65
N LYS A 112 23.83 4.49 8.06
CA LYS A 112 23.54 3.68 6.88
C LYS A 112 23.99 2.25 7.14
N ALA A 113 23.15 1.28 6.74
CA ALA A 113 23.48 -0.13 6.74
C ALA A 113 23.05 -0.80 5.43
N ASN A 114 23.70 -1.92 5.12
CA ASN A 114 23.38 -2.71 3.94
C ASN A 114 23.02 -4.14 4.35
N ARG A 115 22.36 -4.87 3.43
CA ARG A 115 22.05 -6.29 3.63
C ARG A 115 23.30 -7.06 4.06
N GLY A 116 23.20 -7.77 5.18
CA GLY A 116 24.30 -8.48 5.82
C GLY A 116 24.89 -7.80 7.05
N ASP A 117 24.63 -6.50 7.27
CA ASP A 117 25.01 -5.80 8.48
C ASP A 117 24.04 -6.11 9.63
N ALA A 118 24.53 -6.12 10.87
CA ALA A 118 23.70 -6.38 12.04
C ALA A 118 22.57 -5.33 12.21
N ASP A 119 22.90 -4.05 11.97
CA ASP A 119 21.91 -2.98 12.07
C ASP A 119 20.85 -3.03 10.94
N TYR A 120 21.23 -3.51 9.72
CA TYR A 120 20.26 -3.77 8.67
C TYR A 120 19.20 -4.78 9.12
N LEU A 121 19.63 -5.90 9.71
CA LEU A 121 18.70 -6.91 10.21
C LEU A 121 17.76 -6.35 11.28
N SER A 122 18.29 -5.56 12.22
CA SER A 122 17.49 -4.91 13.26
C SER A 122 16.49 -3.90 12.68
N CYS A 123 16.86 -3.17 11.61
CA CYS A 123 15.92 -2.32 10.87
C CYS A 123 14.82 -3.13 10.19
N CYS A 124 15.14 -4.29 9.59
CA CYS A 124 14.15 -5.19 9.00
C CYS A 124 13.17 -5.76 10.03
N GLU A 125 13.66 -6.14 11.22
CA GLU A 125 12.80 -6.59 12.33
C GLU A 125 11.83 -5.49 12.77
N MET A 126 12.32 -4.24 12.91
CA MET A 126 11.48 -3.09 13.22
C MET A 126 10.43 -2.84 12.13
N LEU A 127 10.82 -2.87 10.84
CA LEU A 127 9.89 -2.69 9.73
C LEU A 127 8.84 -3.81 9.70
N PHE A 128 9.24 -5.06 9.92
CA PHE A 128 8.32 -6.21 9.93
C PHE A 128 7.20 -6.05 10.97
N GLU A 129 7.57 -5.71 12.21
CA GLU A 129 6.58 -5.51 13.27
C GLU A 129 5.72 -4.26 13.00
N TYR A 130 6.30 -3.18 12.49
CA TYR A 130 5.57 -1.99 12.08
C TYR A 130 4.58 -2.29 10.95
N TYR A 131 5.02 -3.00 9.91
CA TYR A 131 4.20 -3.37 8.76
C TYR A 131 3.02 -4.27 9.16
N LYS A 132 3.23 -5.22 10.07
CA LYS A 132 2.15 -6.04 10.62
C LYS A 132 1.06 -5.19 11.27
N VAL A 133 1.44 -4.24 12.11
CA VAL A 133 0.49 -3.38 12.83
C VAL A 133 -0.30 -2.49 11.87
N THR A 134 0.37 -1.84 10.91
CA THR A 134 -0.28 -0.91 9.98
C THR A 134 -1.21 -1.61 8.98
N HIS A 135 -0.96 -2.88 8.68
CA HIS A 135 -1.75 -3.67 7.73
C HIS A 135 -2.80 -4.59 8.38
N GLU A 136 -2.77 -4.77 9.72
CA GLU A 136 -3.63 -5.71 10.47
C GLU A 136 -5.12 -5.60 10.10
N ALA A 137 -5.63 -4.38 10.03
CA ALA A 137 -7.07 -4.13 9.83
C ALA A 137 -7.55 -4.40 8.39
N ILE A 138 -6.67 -4.25 7.40
CA ILE A 138 -7.05 -4.22 5.97
C ILE A 138 -6.60 -5.49 5.25
N ASN A 139 -5.30 -5.71 5.20
CA ASN A 139 -4.67 -6.84 4.53
C ASN A 139 -3.43 -7.31 5.31
N PRO A 140 -3.63 -7.99 6.45
CA PRO A 140 -2.54 -8.36 7.34
C PRO A 140 -1.45 -9.15 6.61
N LEU A 141 -0.20 -8.89 6.98
CA LEU A 141 0.94 -9.67 6.54
C LEU A 141 0.82 -11.09 7.11
N THR A 142 0.90 -12.09 6.25
CA THR A 142 0.79 -13.51 6.62
C THR A 142 2.06 -14.31 6.36
N SER A 143 3.01 -13.75 5.60
CA SER A 143 4.31 -14.38 5.41
C SER A 143 5.18 -14.26 6.66
N PRO A 144 6.07 -15.23 6.90
CA PRO A 144 7.05 -15.16 7.96
C PRO A 144 8.12 -14.11 7.67
N PHE A 145 8.92 -13.77 8.69
CA PHE A 145 9.96 -12.74 8.57
C PHE A 145 10.99 -13.05 7.47
N GLU A 146 11.38 -14.32 7.34
CA GLU A 146 12.38 -14.77 6.36
C GLU A 146 11.93 -14.53 4.91
N GLU A 147 10.63 -14.66 4.62
CA GLU A 147 10.07 -14.34 3.30
C GLU A 147 9.87 -12.84 3.10
N PHE A 148 9.52 -12.12 4.17
CA PHE A 148 9.33 -10.67 4.12
C PHE A 148 10.64 -9.94 3.83
N ILE A 149 11.75 -10.33 4.46
CA ILE A 149 13.06 -9.69 4.29
C ILE A 149 13.58 -9.78 2.85
N GLU A 150 13.17 -10.79 2.08
CA GLU A 150 13.55 -10.91 0.67
C GLU A 150 12.91 -9.85 -0.24
N LEU A 151 11.87 -9.16 0.25
CA LEU A 151 11.19 -8.07 -0.46
C LEU A 151 11.78 -6.68 -0.16
N ILE A 152 12.66 -6.60 0.85
CA ILE A 152 13.17 -5.33 1.35
C ILE A 152 14.42 -4.92 0.56
N PRO A 153 14.57 -3.62 0.17
CA PRO A 153 15.78 -3.12 -0.44
C PRO A 153 17.03 -3.39 0.41
N ASP A 154 18.18 -3.53 -0.27
CA ASP A 154 19.45 -3.87 0.38
C ASP A 154 20.06 -2.72 1.19
N GLU A 155 19.57 -1.50 1.03
CA GLU A 155 20.07 -0.31 1.68
C GLU A 155 19.04 0.29 2.63
N VAL A 156 19.48 0.69 3.83
CA VAL A 156 18.65 1.40 4.81
C VAL A 156 19.40 2.59 5.42
N PHE A 157 18.72 3.73 5.47
CA PHE A 157 19.07 4.87 6.31
C PHE A 157 18.30 4.76 7.62
N TYR A 158 18.96 4.99 8.75
CA TYR A 158 18.31 4.85 10.06
C TYR A 158 18.92 5.81 11.08
N SER A 159 18.21 5.99 12.19
CA SER A 159 18.71 6.72 13.34
C SER A 159 18.52 5.93 14.63
N LYS A 160 19.40 6.19 15.61
CA LYS A 160 19.36 5.58 16.94
C LYS A 160 19.26 6.64 18.02
N ASP A 161 18.59 6.27 19.11
CA ASP A 161 18.72 6.94 20.39
C ASP A 161 19.03 5.88 21.45
N ASN A 162 20.13 6.08 22.20
CA ASN A 162 20.62 5.13 23.22
C ASN A 162 20.71 3.67 22.69
N ASP A 163 21.31 3.49 21.50
CA ASP A 163 21.47 2.22 20.78
C ASP A 163 20.16 1.56 20.28
N ILE A 164 19.01 2.22 20.47
CA ILE A 164 17.72 1.75 19.98
C ILE A 164 17.41 2.45 18.66
N ILE A 165 17.11 1.67 17.60
CA ILE A 165 16.66 2.21 16.32
C ILE A 165 15.31 2.91 16.50
N GLN A 166 15.25 4.20 16.12
CA GLN A 166 14.03 5.00 16.23
C GLN A 166 13.28 5.11 14.91
N HIS A 167 14.05 5.21 13.82
CA HIS A 167 13.53 5.41 12.47
C HIS A 167 14.34 4.60 11.48
N ALA A 168 13.67 4.12 10.42
CA ALA A 168 14.34 3.52 9.28
C ALA A 168 13.63 3.90 7.97
N ALA A 169 14.44 4.08 6.90
CA ALA A 169 13.99 4.30 5.53
C ALA A 169 14.79 3.39 4.61
N PHE A 170 14.12 2.44 3.98
CA PHE A 170 14.71 1.49 3.02
C PHE A 170 14.61 2.08 1.62
N VAL A 171 15.74 2.09 0.91
CA VAL A 171 15.89 2.85 -0.34
C VAL A 171 16.44 1.95 -1.44
N GLU A 172 15.88 2.07 -2.63
CA GLU A 172 16.38 1.45 -3.86
C GLU A 172 16.50 2.50 -4.96
N GLY A 173 17.72 2.97 -5.24
CA GLY A 173 17.93 4.07 -6.18
C GLY A 173 17.29 5.37 -5.68
N ASP A 174 16.40 5.94 -6.46
CA ASP A 174 15.62 7.14 -6.15
C ASP A 174 14.30 6.87 -5.42
N GLU A 175 13.99 5.59 -5.13
CA GLU A 175 12.77 5.19 -4.44
C GLU A 175 13.01 5.02 -2.93
N ILE A 176 12.15 5.64 -2.11
CA ILE A 176 11.98 5.31 -0.70
C ILE A 176 10.88 4.24 -0.63
N ALA A 177 11.29 2.96 -0.65
CA ALA A 177 10.36 1.83 -0.75
C ALA A 177 9.60 1.58 0.55
N TYR A 178 10.24 1.73 1.71
CA TYR A 178 9.61 1.55 3.02
C TYR A 178 10.13 2.56 4.03
N VAL A 179 9.25 3.00 4.91
CA VAL A 179 9.59 3.81 6.08
C VAL A 179 8.91 3.26 7.33
N CYS A 180 9.59 3.30 8.46
CA CYS A 180 8.99 2.96 9.74
C CYS A 180 9.60 3.79 10.88
N SER A 181 8.83 3.95 11.96
CA SER A 181 9.24 4.73 13.12
C SER A 181 8.53 4.27 14.38
N ILE A 182 9.20 4.39 15.52
CA ILE A 182 8.64 4.24 16.86
C ILE A 182 8.49 5.58 17.60
N ASP A 183 8.99 6.68 17.02
CA ASP A 183 8.92 8.02 17.60
C ASP A 183 8.32 9.04 16.62
N GLU A 184 7.08 9.44 16.89
CA GLU A 184 6.35 10.41 16.09
C GLU A 184 6.95 11.83 16.17
N GLN A 185 7.59 12.19 17.29
CA GLN A 185 8.05 13.55 17.52
C GLN A 185 9.26 13.93 16.67
N THR A 186 10.12 12.95 16.36
CA THR A 186 11.35 13.20 15.63
C THR A 186 11.34 12.66 14.20
N PHE A 187 10.32 11.86 13.81
CA PHE A 187 10.26 11.24 12.49
C PHE A 187 10.30 12.25 11.34
N ALA A 188 9.55 13.35 11.42
CA ALA A 188 9.56 14.38 10.36
C ALA A 188 10.95 14.94 10.09
N ARG A 189 11.75 15.12 11.15
CA ARG A 189 13.15 15.57 11.05
C ARG A 189 14.05 14.50 10.42
N PHE A 190 13.87 13.24 10.81
CA PHE A 190 14.55 12.09 10.19
C PHE A 190 14.26 12.03 8.70
N ALA A 191 12.98 12.00 8.32
CA ALA A 191 12.55 11.90 6.94
C ALA A 191 13.08 13.06 6.09
N LEU A 192 13.03 14.30 6.61
CA LEU A 192 13.56 15.47 5.91
C LEU A 192 15.09 15.38 5.70
N THR A 193 15.83 14.85 6.68
CA THR A 193 17.28 14.66 6.54
C THR A 193 17.57 13.62 5.44
N VAL A 194 16.89 12.46 5.45
CA VAL A 194 17.06 11.42 4.42
C VAL A 194 16.70 11.94 3.03
N VAL A 195 15.57 12.64 2.90
CA VAL A 195 15.13 13.25 1.63
C VAL A 195 16.18 14.23 1.08
N ASN A 196 16.76 15.09 1.92
CA ASN A 196 17.81 16.00 1.47
C ASN A 196 19.07 15.24 1.01
N MET A 197 19.45 14.16 1.71
CA MET A 197 20.58 13.32 1.29
C MET A 197 20.32 12.68 -0.08
N LEU A 198 19.10 12.20 -0.34
CA LEU A 198 18.73 11.64 -1.63
C LEU A 198 18.73 12.70 -2.74
N PHE A 199 18.27 13.93 -2.49
CA PHE A 199 18.31 15.01 -3.47
C PHE A 199 19.72 15.53 -3.79
N GLU A 200 20.75 15.18 -3.00
CA GLU A 200 22.15 15.42 -3.42
C GLU A 200 22.60 14.47 -4.55
N VAL A 201 21.89 13.35 -4.75
CA VAL A 201 22.23 12.31 -5.72
C VAL A 201 21.21 12.24 -6.86
N TYR A 202 19.93 12.39 -6.55
CA TYR A 202 18.81 12.19 -7.48
C TYR A 202 18.05 13.49 -7.71
N PRO A 203 17.62 13.78 -8.97
CA PRO A 203 16.85 15.00 -9.28
C PRO A 203 15.40 14.91 -8.77
N SER A 204 14.84 13.69 -8.70
CA SER A 204 13.53 13.38 -8.12
C SER A 204 13.62 12.15 -7.23
N ILE A 205 12.66 12.00 -6.34
CA ILE A 205 12.47 10.80 -5.52
C ILE A 205 11.02 10.33 -5.62
N ILE A 206 10.85 9.01 -5.49
CA ILE A 206 9.56 8.34 -5.60
C ILE A 206 9.27 7.61 -4.28
N PHE A 207 8.00 7.61 -3.86
CA PHE A 207 7.54 6.80 -2.73
C PHE A 207 6.04 6.61 -2.76
N GLU A 208 5.55 5.60 -2.03
CA GLU A 208 4.13 5.42 -1.78
C GLU A 208 3.76 5.85 -0.37
N ALA A 209 2.52 6.35 -0.20
CA ALA A 209 2.01 6.72 1.11
C ALA A 209 0.54 6.28 1.26
N ASP A 210 0.30 5.35 2.16
CA ASP A 210 -1.04 4.95 2.54
C ASP A 210 -1.64 5.94 3.55
N ASN A 211 -2.86 6.42 3.32
CA ASN A 211 -3.52 7.37 4.21
C ASN A 211 -3.84 6.81 5.62
N THR A 212 -3.66 5.53 5.82
CA THR A 212 -3.81 4.84 7.12
C THR A 212 -2.48 4.67 7.85
N ASP A 213 -1.36 5.05 7.23
CA ASP A 213 -0.01 4.97 7.79
C ASP A 213 0.51 6.37 8.11
N TRP A 214 0.66 6.67 9.41
CA TRP A 214 1.09 7.99 9.86
C TRP A 214 2.54 8.32 9.45
N VAL A 215 3.44 7.32 9.38
CA VAL A 215 4.83 7.51 8.98
C VAL A 215 4.90 7.90 7.51
N ALA A 216 4.24 7.13 6.64
CA ALA A 216 4.17 7.42 5.22
C ALA A 216 3.49 8.77 4.93
N MET A 217 2.41 9.09 5.66
CA MET A 217 1.74 10.38 5.54
C MET A 217 2.59 11.54 6.05
N THR A 218 3.41 11.35 7.08
CA THR A 218 4.36 12.38 7.53
C THR A 218 5.40 12.66 6.46
N LEU A 219 5.97 11.62 5.84
CA LEU A 219 6.89 11.77 4.70
C LEU A 219 6.22 12.55 3.56
N LYS A 220 5.00 12.15 3.14
CA LYS A 220 4.25 12.83 2.10
C LYS A 220 4.00 14.32 2.41
N ASN A 221 3.69 14.62 3.66
CA ASN A 221 3.37 15.99 4.07
C ASN A 221 4.59 16.91 4.17
N LEU A 222 5.82 16.41 3.94
CA LEU A 222 7.01 17.26 3.74
C LEU A 222 6.95 18.02 2.41
N PHE A 223 6.08 17.62 1.49
CA PHE A 223 6.04 18.13 0.13
C PHE A 223 4.70 18.79 -0.19
N ASN A 224 4.76 19.86 -0.97
CA ASN A 224 3.61 20.52 -1.56
C ASN A 224 3.36 19.92 -2.96
N VAL A 225 2.70 18.79 -3.02
CA VAL A 225 2.46 18.08 -4.28
C VAL A 225 1.11 18.47 -4.85
N ALA A 226 1.12 19.08 -6.04
CA ALA A 226 -0.09 19.58 -6.69
C ALA A 226 -1.00 18.47 -7.25
N SER A 227 -0.44 17.34 -7.66
CA SER A 227 -1.20 16.18 -8.12
C SER A 227 -0.44 14.89 -7.78
N THR A 228 -1.17 13.89 -7.34
CA THR A 228 -0.65 12.54 -7.11
C THR A 228 -1.55 11.54 -7.82
N VAL A 229 -0.96 10.48 -8.35
CA VAL A 229 -1.72 9.30 -8.71
C VAL A 229 -2.17 8.64 -7.42
N THR A 230 -3.42 8.24 -7.33
CA THR A 230 -3.96 7.60 -6.12
C THR A 230 -4.70 6.33 -6.47
N PHE A 231 -4.60 5.35 -5.57
CA PHE A 231 -5.30 4.07 -5.67
C PHE A 231 -6.17 3.86 -4.43
N ASP A 232 -7.41 3.45 -4.67
CA ASP A 232 -8.37 3.13 -3.62
C ASP A 232 -8.39 1.63 -3.37
N THR A 233 -8.21 1.22 -2.12
CA THR A 233 -8.45 -0.16 -1.68
C THR A 233 -9.88 -0.32 -1.18
N TRP A 234 -10.59 -1.29 -1.73
CA TRP A 234 -11.98 -1.62 -1.41
C TRP A 234 -12.09 -3.05 -0.89
N ILE A 235 -12.86 -3.25 0.17
CA ILE A 235 -13.11 -4.58 0.75
C ILE A 235 -14.61 -4.85 0.79
N TYR A 236 -14.96 -6.08 0.39
CA TYR A 236 -16.27 -6.68 0.57
C TYR A 236 -16.19 -7.80 1.61
N GLU A 237 -16.90 -7.65 2.69
CA GLU A 237 -17.04 -8.68 3.72
C GLU A 237 -18.33 -9.45 3.48
N SER A 238 -18.26 -10.79 3.41
CA SER A 238 -19.46 -11.61 3.31
C SER A 238 -20.29 -11.51 4.60
N SER A 239 -21.60 -11.48 4.46
CA SER A 239 -22.55 -11.30 5.56
C SER A 239 -22.62 -12.48 6.56
N GLY A 240 -21.70 -13.42 6.51
CA GLY A 240 -21.71 -14.70 7.22
C GLY A 240 -20.52 -14.98 8.16
N ASN A 241 -19.68 -13.98 8.47
CA ASN A 241 -18.61 -14.14 9.48
C ASN A 241 -18.80 -13.18 10.63
#